data_ed689749ee6002696e5fa967c208121e
#
_entry.id   ed689749ee6002696e5fa967c208121e
#
_cell.length_a   1.000
_cell.length_b   1.000
_cell.length_c   1.000
_cell.angle_alpha   90.00
_cell.angle_beta   90.00
_cell.angle_gamma   90.00
#
_symmetry.space_group_name_H-M   'P 1'
#
loop_
_entity.id
_entity.type
_entity.pdbx_description
1 polymer ?
#
loop_
_entity_poly.entity_id
_entity_poly.type
_entity_poly.pdbx_seq_one_letter_code
_entity_poly.pdbx_strand_id
1 'polypeptide(L)'
;MIIGPVIANMRGKSHESRVGYMTNHGLWLALMLSLVSMPVIYVLRNVFGWISDDAAMCRMASAYMFAIMWGLPANLGFVALKSLNEGSNMTRPAMYVGLCGLLLNIPLNYMFVFGMYGFPRMGGAGCGAATAVIFYIEFLLMFLLVYFNPKHRPYRRHIISWRRPTPSVITHLVRLGVPIGVSQLCEVMLFCAAALVLAPLGETQVASHQIAGNVGGLVFMLPLSVGLAASIRVAYHHGRNDLAGTRSAILSSYVLVLTICLCTFGGITLFREQIVHLYNDSELIVSTASVLLVLAAAYQLPD
;
A
#
# COMPACT_ATOMS: atom_id res chain seq x y z
N MET A 1 -2.48 8.34 0.43
CA MET A 1 -1.29 9.01 -0.14
C MET A 1 -1.38 10.55 -0.11
N ILE A 2 -2.50 11.19 -0.45
CA ILE A 2 -2.62 12.67 -0.52
C ILE A 2 -2.51 13.40 0.81
N ILE A 3 -2.99 12.83 1.90
CA ILE A 3 -3.04 13.47 3.22
C ILE A 3 -1.65 13.89 3.69
N GLY A 4 -0.62 13.09 3.45
CA GLY A 4 0.77 13.39 3.85
C GLY A 4 1.30 14.69 3.22
N PRO A 5 1.30 14.85 1.89
CA PRO A 5 1.70 16.09 1.23
C PRO A 5 0.88 17.31 1.65
N VAL A 6 -0.44 17.17 1.84
CA VAL A 6 -1.30 18.27 2.30
C VAL A 6 -0.88 18.72 3.71
N ILE A 7 -0.63 17.79 4.62
CA ILE A 7 -0.13 18.08 5.97
C ILE A 7 1.25 18.75 5.92
N ALA A 8 2.15 18.25 5.09
CA ALA A 8 3.49 18.82 4.92
C ALA A 8 3.43 20.27 4.40
N ASN A 9 2.56 20.55 3.43
CA ASN A 9 2.34 21.90 2.93
C ASN A 9 1.80 22.84 4.01
N MET A 10 0.84 22.40 4.82
CA MET A 10 0.31 23.19 5.94
C MET A 10 1.38 23.49 7.00
N ARG A 11 2.25 22.53 7.29
CA ARG A 11 3.39 22.75 8.18
C ARG A 11 4.38 23.75 7.58
N GLY A 12 4.64 23.67 6.29
CA GLY A 12 5.46 24.66 5.59
C GLY A 12 4.93 26.08 5.75
N LYS A 13 3.61 26.25 5.75
CA LYS A 13 2.93 27.54 6.01
C LYS A 13 2.85 27.93 7.48
N SER A 14 3.46 27.18 8.40
CA SER A 14 3.37 27.37 9.86
C SER A 14 1.92 27.30 10.42
N HIS A 15 1.01 26.65 9.71
CA HIS A 15 -0.37 26.48 10.14
C HIS A 15 -0.57 25.20 10.95
N GLU A 16 0.13 25.05 12.07
CA GLU A 16 0.12 23.84 12.89
C GLU A 16 -1.28 23.44 13.40
N SER A 17 -2.14 24.43 13.73
CA SER A 17 -3.51 24.17 14.16
C SER A 17 -4.36 23.49 13.09
N ARG A 18 -4.07 23.71 11.81
CA ARG A 18 -4.78 23.08 10.69
C ARG A 18 -4.34 21.63 10.42
N VAL A 19 -3.16 21.21 10.87
CA VAL A 19 -2.65 19.84 10.72
C VAL A 19 -3.59 18.84 11.40
N GLY A 20 -3.92 19.09 12.67
CA GLY A 20 -4.85 18.22 13.41
C GLY A 20 -6.26 18.21 12.81
N TYR A 21 -6.73 19.37 12.34
CA TYR A 21 -8.00 19.50 11.63
C TYR A 21 -8.01 18.65 10.35
N MET A 22 -6.97 18.71 9.54
CA MET A 22 -6.86 17.95 8.30
C MET A 22 -6.74 16.44 8.57
N THR A 23 -6.02 16.05 9.62
CA THR A 23 -5.94 14.64 10.04
C THR A 23 -7.31 14.09 10.45
N ASN A 24 -8.12 14.88 11.18
CA ASN A 24 -9.48 14.50 11.53
C ASN A 24 -10.34 14.26 10.28
N HIS A 25 -10.24 15.14 9.27
CA HIS A 25 -10.94 14.95 7.99
C HIS A 25 -10.41 13.74 7.21
N GLY A 26 -9.11 13.44 7.31
CA GLY A 26 -8.51 12.22 6.78
C GLY A 26 -9.09 10.95 7.40
N LEU A 27 -9.31 10.95 8.72
CA LEU A 27 -9.97 9.83 9.43
C LEU A 27 -11.45 9.69 9.03
N TRP A 28 -12.17 10.82 8.87
CA TRP A 28 -13.54 10.79 8.36
C TRP A 28 -13.59 10.25 6.92
N LEU A 29 -12.67 10.67 6.06
CA LEU A 29 -12.57 10.16 4.70
C LEU A 29 -12.26 8.65 4.70
N ALA A 30 -11.36 8.19 5.56
CA ALA A 30 -11.06 6.77 5.73
C ALA A 30 -12.31 5.97 6.15
N LEU A 31 -13.08 6.48 7.09
CA LEU A 31 -14.35 5.87 7.52
C LEU A 31 -15.38 5.83 6.39
N MET A 32 -15.59 6.95 5.68
CA MET A 32 -16.52 7.02 4.55
C MET A 32 -16.13 6.06 3.42
N LEU A 33 -14.84 6.02 3.06
CA LEU A 33 -14.34 5.10 2.05
C LEU A 33 -14.51 3.64 2.47
N SER A 34 -14.24 3.30 3.73
CA SER A 34 -14.47 1.94 4.23
C SER A 34 -15.94 1.55 4.16
N LEU A 35 -16.85 2.44 4.56
CA LEU A 35 -18.30 2.20 4.50
C LEU A 35 -18.81 2.02 3.06
N VAL A 36 -18.19 2.68 2.08
CA VAL A 36 -18.53 2.50 0.66
C VAL A 36 -17.89 1.23 0.11
N SER A 37 -16.64 0.93 0.49
CA SER A 37 -15.93 -0.24 -0.04
C SER A 37 -16.45 -1.57 0.52
N MET A 38 -16.93 -1.60 1.77
CA MET A 38 -17.47 -2.82 2.36
C MET A 38 -18.64 -3.44 1.58
N PRO A 39 -19.71 -2.71 1.22
CA PRO A 39 -20.78 -3.25 0.37
C PRO A 39 -20.29 -3.71 -1.01
N VAL A 40 -19.36 -2.97 -1.60
CA VAL A 40 -18.77 -3.35 -2.89
C VAL A 40 -18.05 -4.70 -2.80
N ILE A 41 -17.22 -4.91 -1.79
CA ILE A 41 -16.53 -6.18 -1.57
C ILE A 41 -17.53 -7.29 -1.23
N TYR A 42 -18.57 -6.97 -0.45
CA TYR A 42 -19.62 -7.93 -0.12
C TYR A 42 -20.37 -8.45 -1.36
N VAL A 43 -20.62 -7.60 -2.35
CA VAL A 43 -21.21 -8.00 -3.64
C VAL A 43 -20.18 -8.76 -4.49
N LEU A 44 -18.97 -8.24 -4.61
CA LEU A 44 -17.90 -8.83 -5.43
C LEU A 44 -17.48 -10.24 -4.97
N ARG A 45 -17.64 -10.57 -3.67
CA ARG A 45 -17.33 -11.94 -3.21
C ARG A 45 -18.13 -13.04 -3.91
N ASN A 46 -19.30 -12.71 -4.49
CA ASN A 46 -20.15 -13.68 -5.17
C ASN A 46 -19.74 -13.88 -6.64
N VAL A 47 -18.89 -13.03 -7.18
CA VAL A 47 -18.40 -13.10 -8.59
C VAL A 47 -17.56 -14.36 -8.83
N PHE A 48 -16.90 -14.91 -7.79
CA PHE A 48 -16.12 -16.15 -7.93
C PHE A 48 -16.94 -17.33 -8.42
N GLY A 49 -18.23 -17.42 -8.07
CA GLY A 49 -19.12 -18.46 -8.57
C GLY A 49 -19.45 -18.36 -10.07
N TRP A 50 -19.09 -17.25 -10.73
CA TRP A 50 -19.24 -17.07 -12.18
C TRP A 50 -17.93 -17.36 -12.95
N ILE A 51 -16.80 -17.39 -12.22
CA ILE A 51 -15.47 -17.52 -12.83
C ILE A 51 -14.99 -18.98 -12.79
N SER A 52 -15.37 -19.74 -11.77
CA SER A 52 -14.90 -21.11 -11.56
C SER A 52 -16.03 -22.04 -11.13
N ASP A 53 -16.03 -23.24 -11.67
CA ASP A 53 -16.96 -24.32 -11.31
C ASP A 53 -16.55 -25.05 -10.02
N ASP A 54 -15.34 -24.78 -9.49
CA ASP A 54 -14.88 -25.35 -8.21
C ASP A 54 -15.55 -24.66 -7.03
N ALA A 55 -16.62 -25.29 -6.54
CA ALA A 55 -17.38 -24.79 -5.39
C ALA A 55 -16.57 -24.70 -4.09
N ALA A 56 -15.48 -25.47 -3.92
CA ALA A 56 -14.63 -25.40 -2.73
C ALA A 56 -13.73 -24.14 -2.79
N MET A 57 -13.11 -23.91 -3.93
CA MET A 57 -12.30 -22.72 -4.19
C MET A 57 -13.13 -21.44 -4.08
N CYS A 58 -14.32 -21.40 -4.68
CA CYS A 58 -15.24 -20.25 -4.61
C CYS A 58 -15.65 -19.92 -3.18
N ARG A 59 -15.97 -20.92 -2.37
CA ARG A 59 -16.30 -20.73 -0.93
C ARG A 59 -15.13 -20.17 -0.15
N MET A 60 -13.92 -20.69 -0.35
CA MET A 60 -12.72 -20.20 0.34
C MET A 60 -12.39 -18.76 -0.04
N ALA A 61 -12.44 -18.41 -1.34
CA ALA A 61 -12.21 -17.06 -1.83
C ALA A 61 -13.26 -16.06 -1.29
N SER A 62 -14.54 -16.45 -1.31
CA SER A 62 -15.63 -15.64 -0.76
C SER A 62 -15.49 -15.42 0.75
N ALA A 63 -15.09 -16.45 1.50
CA ALA A 63 -14.86 -16.36 2.94
C ALA A 63 -13.64 -15.49 3.28
N TYR A 64 -12.57 -15.58 2.48
CA TYR A 64 -11.40 -14.69 2.59
C TYR A 64 -11.78 -13.22 2.38
N MET A 65 -12.51 -12.92 1.29
CA MET A 65 -12.98 -11.56 1.00
C MET A 65 -13.88 -11.01 2.10
N PHE A 66 -14.77 -11.85 2.63
CA PHE A 66 -15.62 -11.48 3.75
C PHE A 66 -14.83 -11.16 5.02
N ALA A 67 -13.81 -11.96 5.33
CA ALA A 67 -12.98 -11.74 6.51
C ALA A 67 -12.14 -10.44 6.40
N ILE A 68 -11.46 -10.24 5.26
CA ILE A 68 -10.60 -9.05 5.07
C ILE A 68 -11.41 -7.74 4.99
N MET A 69 -12.66 -7.81 4.53
CA MET A 69 -13.56 -6.65 4.45
C MET A 69 -13.70 -5.94 5.82
N TRP A 70 -13.74 -6.68 6.89
CA TRP A 70 -13.82 -6.12 8.24
C TRP A 70 -12.55 -5.40 8.70
N GLY A 71 -11.41 -5.71 8.08
CA GLY A 71 -10.15 -5.01 8.33
C GLY A 71 -10.04 -3.63 7.66
N LEU A 72 -10.88 -3.33 6.65
CA LEU A 72 -10.77 -2.09 5.88
C LEU A 72 -10.84 -0.80 6.70
N PRO A 73 -11.78 -0.64 7.67
CA PRO A 73 -11.85 0.58 8.46
C PRO A 73 -10.55 0.82 9.25
N ALA A 74 -9.97 -0.24 9.79
CA ALA A 74 -8.73 -0.16 10.54
C ALA A 74 -7.54 0.17 9.63
N ASN A 75 -7.43 -0.49 8.47
CA ASN A 75 -6.38 -0.23 7.49
C ASN A 75 -6.42 1.23 6.98
N LEU A 76 -7.59 1.71 6.55
CA LEU A 76 -7.71 3.09 6.07
C LEU A 76 -7.47 4.11 7.18
N GLY A 77 -7.88 3.81 8.41
CA GLY A 77 -7.56 4.60 9.60
C GLY A 77 -6.06 4.64 9.89
N PHE A 78 -5.38 3.48 9.80
CA PHE A 78 -3.92 3.40 9.89
C PHE A 78 -3.22 4.26 8.84
N VAL A 79 -3.66 4.18 7.57
CA VAL A 79 -3.10 4.98 6.48
C VAL A 79 -3.27 6.49 6.73
N ALA A 80 -4.40 6.93 7.29
CA ALA A 80 -4.63 8.33 7.65
C ALA A 80 -3.66 8.80 8.76
N LEU A 81 -3.45 8.02 9.82
CA LEU A 81 -2.54 8.33 10.90
C LEU A 81 -1.06 8.22 10.47
N LYS A 82 -0.74 7.25 9.61
CA LYS A 82 0.58 7.13 8.97
C LYS A 82 0.90 8.39 8.17
N SER A 83 -0.06 8.88 7.39
CA SER A 83 0.10 10.11 6.61
C SER A 83 0.34 11.36 7.48
N LEU A 84 -0.23 11.42 8.70
CA LEU A 84 0.08 12.47 9.68
C LEU A 84 1.55 12.40 10.10
N ASN A 85 2.05 11.21 10.42
CA ASN A 85 3.44 11.02 10.83
C ASN A 85 4.41 11.39 9.69
N GLU A 86 4.16 10.90 8.49
CA GLU A 86 4.98 11.18 7.30
C GLU A 86 4.98 12.67 6.95
N GLY A 87 3.80 13.29 6.88
CA GLY A 87 3.64 14.74 6.64
C GLY A 87 4.25 15.60 7.77
N SER A 88 4.39 15.02 8.96
CA SER A 88 5.08 15.63 10.10
C SER A 88 6.60 15.35 10.12
N ASN A 89 7.15 14.76 9.08
CA ASN A 89 8.56 14.35 8.97
C ASN A 89 8.98 13.35 10.07
N MET A 90 8.06 12.47 10.45
CA MET A 90 8.29 11.41 11.44
C MET A 90 7.95 10.05 10.78
N THR A 91 8.92 9.44 10.11
CA THR A 91 8.73 8.17 9.40
C THR A 91 8.96 6.94 10.29
N ARG A 92 9.79 7.07 11.34
CA ARG A 92 10.14 5.96 12.24
C ARG A 92 8.93 5.25 12.88
N PRO A 93 7.90 5.96 13.41
CA PRO A 93 6.73 5.30 13.99
C PRO A 93 6.03 4.36 12.98
N ALA A 94 5.85 4.81 11.75
CA ALA A 94 5.23 4.01 10.69
C ALA A 94 6.04 2.75 10.36
N MET A 95 7.38 2.88 10.33
CA MET A 95 8.29 1.75 10.12
C MET A 95 8.18 0.71 11.25
N TYR A 96 8.18 1.13 12.51
CA TYR A 96 8.08 0.20 13.65
C TYR A 96 6.72 -0.51 13.68
N VAL A 97 5.63 0.20 13.39
CA VAL A 97 4.30 -0.42 13.33
C VAL A 97 4.21 -1.42 12.19
N GLY A 98 4.70 -1.07 10.99
CA GLY A 98 4.72 -1.99 9.86
C GLY A 98 5.58 -3.23 10.11
N LEU A 99 6.76 -3.06 10.77
CA LEU A 99 7.60 -4.19 11.16
C LEU A 99 6.89 -5.09 12.19
N CYS A 100 6.20 -4.50 13.16
CA CYS A 100 5.40 -5.24 14.12
C CYS A 100 4.27 -6.03 13.41
N GLY A 101 3.56 -5.40 12.46
CA GLY A 101 2.57 -6.06 11.64
C GLY A 101 3.13 -7.27 10.86
N LEU A 102 4.30 -7.09 10.25
CA LEU A 102 4.99 -8.17 9.54
C LEU A 102 5.36 -9.34 10.47
N LEU A 103 5.91 -9.05 11.65
CA LEU A 103 6.28 -10.08 12.63
C LEU A 103 5.04 -10.82 13.18
N LEU A 104 3.93 -10.11 13.38
CA LEU A 104 2.67 -10.71 13.83
C LEU A 104 1.95 -11.46 12.72
N ASN A 105 2.23 -11.15 11.47
CA ASN A 105 1.61 -11.82 10.32
C ASN A 105 1.89 -13.33 10.32
N ILE A 106 3.13 -13.73 10.62
CA ILE A 106 3.53 -15.14 10.62
C ILE A 106 2.74 -15.95 11.66
N PRO A 107 2.77 -15.64 12.97
CA PRO A 107 2.07 -16.44 13.98
C PRO A 107 0.55 -16.36 13.83
N LEU A 108 -0.03 -15.22 13.47
CA LEU A 108 -1.48 -15.09 13.29
C LEU A 108 -1.97 -15.89 12.10
N ASN A 109 -1.27 -15.88 10.97
CA ASN A 109 -1.61 -16.77 9.86
C ASN A 109 -1.52 -18.23 10.26
N TYR A 110 -0.47 -18.62 10.99
CA TYR A 110 -0.31 -19.97 11.45
C TYR A 110 -1.46 -20.40 12.38
N MET A 111 -1.88 -19.54 13.29
CA MET A 111 -3.00 -19.79 14.21
C MET A 111 -4.35 -19.96 13.48
N PHE A 112 -4.69 -19.03 12.58
CA PHE A 112 -6.00 -19.02 11.93
C PHE A 112 -6.11 -20.02 10.77
N VAL A 113 -5.02 -20.23 10.01
CA VAL A 113 -5.03 -21.17 8.87
C VAL A 113 -5.04 -22.60 9.37
N PHE A 114 -4.17 -22.95 10.33
CA PHE A 114 -4.03 -24.33 10.82
C PHE A 114 -4.89 -24.65 12.04
N GLY A 115 -5.49 -23.66 12.68
CA GLY A 115 -6.37 -23.89 13.84
C GLY A 115 -5.61 -24.27 15.10
N MET A 116 -4.46 -23.63 15.36
CA MET A 116 -3.67 -23.89 16.57
C MET A 116 -4.14 -23.04 17.76
N TYR A 117 -3.73 -23.41 18.97
CA TYR A 117 -4.08 -22.72 20.22
C TYR A 117 -5.58 -22.56 20.47
N GLY A 118 -6.41 -23.51 20.03
CA GLY A 118 -7.84 -23.53 20.25
C GLY A 118 -8.70 -22.75 19.26
N PHE A 119 -8.07 -22.20 18.22
CA PHE A 119 -8.82 -21.57 17.11
C PHE A 119 -9.31 -22.62 16.11
N PRO A 120 -10.50 -22.38 15.48
CA PRO A 120 -10.98 -23.26 14.42
C PRO A 120 -10.07 -23.20 13.19
N ARG A 121 -9.83 -24.33 12.54
CA ARG A 121 -9.08 -24.41 11.29
C ARG A 121 -9.88 -23.74 10.16
N MET A 122 -9.48 -22.53 9.76
CA MET A 122 -10.20 -21.72 8.77
C MET A 122 -9.63 -21.84 7.36
N GLY A 123 -8.47 -22.47 7.17
CA GLY A 123 -7.81 -22.57 5.87
C GLY A 123 -7.57 -21.20 5.23
N GLY A 124 -7.91 -21.05 3.94
CA GLY A 124 -7.73 -19.80 3.22
C GLY A 124 -8.49 -18.60 3.81
N ALA A 125 -9.66 -18.81 4.41
CA ALA A 125 -10.40 -17.75 5.12
C ALA A 125 -9.63 -17.23 6.34
N GLY A 126 -8.82 -18.11 6.98
CA GLY A 126 -7.96 -17.76 8.12
C GLY A 126 -6.91 -16.69 7.77
N CYS A 127 -6.36 -16.72 6.54
CA CYS A 127 -5.48 -15.66 6.04
C CYS A 127 -6.16 -14.28 6.05
N GLY A 128 -7.42 -14.21 5.58
CA GLY A 128 -8.20 -12.98 5.57
C GLY A 128 -8.49 -12.48 6.99
N ALA A 129 -8.82 -13.38 7.91
CA ALA A 129 -9.06 -13.05 9.32
C ALA A 129 -7.78 -12.57 10.01
N ALA A 130 -6.64 -13.25 9.81
CA ALA A 130 -5.34 -12.85 10.33
C ALA A 130 -4.97 -11.43 9.85
N THR A 131 -5.13 -11.16 8.55
CA THR A 131 -4.85 -9.85 7.97
C THR A 131 -5.77 -8.77 8.56
N ALA A 132 -7.06 -9.04 8.73
CA ALA A 132 -7.98 -8.11 9.35
C ALA A 132 -7.57 -7.77 10.80
N VAL A 133 -7.19 -8.77 11.59
CA VAL A 133 -6.69 -8.57 12.97
C VAL A 133 -5.41 -7.73 12.97
N ILE A 134 -4.48 -7.98 12.05
CA ILE A 134 -3.24 -7.20 11.92
C ILE A 134 -3.56 -5.73 11.64
N PHE A 135 -4.48 -5.43 10.74
CA PHE A 135 -4.89 -4.05 10.45
C PHE A 135 -5.43 -3.33 11.68
N TYR A 136 -6.19 -4.02 12.56
CA TYR A 136 -6.64 -3.43 13.82
C TYR A 136 -5.48 -3.20 14.79
N ILE A 137 -4.53 -4.12 14.88
CA ILE A 137 -3.33 -3.96 15.72
C ILE A 137 -2.47 -2.79 15.22
N GLU A 138 -2.22 -2.72 13.91
CA GLU A 138 -1.46 -1.62 13.31
C GLU A 138 -2.14 -0.26 13.53
N PHE A 139 -3.46 -0.20 13.33
CA PHE A 139 -4.24 1.01 13.60
C PHE A 139 -4.14 1.43 15.07
N LEU A 140 -4.32 0.48 15.99
CA LEU A 140 -4.24 0.74 17.42
C LEU A 140 -2.84 1.20 17.84
N LEU A 141 -1.80 0.51 17.39
CA LEU A 141 -0.42 0.89 17.68
C LEU A 141 -0.10 2.29 17.14
N MET A 142 -0.51 2.58 15.90
CA MET A 142 -0.29 3.91 15.31
C MET A 142 -1.08 4.99 16.06
N PHE A 143 -2.31 4.71 16.46
CA PHE A 143 -3.13 5.62 17.28
C PHE A 143 -2.47 5.90 18.63
N LEU A 144 -2.00 4.87 19.33
CA LEU A 144 -1.28 5.00 20.59
C LEU A 144 0.01 5.81 20.44
N LEU A 145 0.79 5.54 19.38
CA LEU A 145 2.00 6.31 19.08
C LEU A 145 1.71 7.79 18.83
N VAL A 146 0.67 8.10 18.06
CA VAL A 146 0.23 9.48 17.83
C VAL A 146 -0.28 10.11 19.13
N TYR A 147 -0.99 9.35 19.95
CA TYR A 147 -1.53 9.82 21.22
C TYR A 147 -0.46 10.14 22.26
N PHE A 148 0.53 9.28 22.45
CA PHE A 148 1.55 9.42 23.48
C PHE A 148 2.76 10.26 23.04
N ASN A 149 2.98 10.48 21.74
CA ASN A 149 4.13 11.22 21.26
C ASN A 149 4.00 12.71 21.60
N PRO A 150 4.97 13.29 22.35
CA PRO A 150 4.95 14.72 22.70
C PRO A 150 4.90 15.67 21.50
N LYS A 151 5.49 15.28 20.37
CA LYS A 151 5.49 16.08 19.13
C LYS A 151 4.12 16.24 18.51
N HIS A 152 3.18 15.34 18.78
CA HIS A 152 1.80 15.42 18.32
C HIS A 152 0.85 16.12 19.29
N ARG A 153 1.36 16.54 20.47
CA ARG A 153 0.56 17.22 21.50
C ARG A 153 -0.27 18.42 20.96
N PRO A 154 0.24 19.26 20.03
CA PRO A 154 -0.54 20.34 19.46
C PRO A 154 -1.74 19.85 18.63
N TYR A 155 -1.62 18.71 17.98
CA TYR A 155 -2.62 18.14 17.05
C TYR A 155 -3.63 17.24 17.74
N ARG A 156 -3.24 16.65 18.88
CA ARG A 156 -4.00 15.63 19.62
C ARG A 156 -5.43 16.06 19.96
N ARG A 157 -5.62 17.31 20.40
CA ARG A 157 -6.94 17.84 20.72
C ARG A 157 -7.90 17.80 19.53
N HIS A 158 -7.42 18.09 18.34
CA HIS A 158 -8.24 18.09 17.13
C HIS A 158 -8.52 16.69 16.61
N ILE A 159 -7.60 15.75 16.80
CA ILE A 159 -7.77 14.34 16.41
C ILE A 159 -8.81 13.67 17.29
N ILE A 160 -8.77 13.91 18.61
CA ILE A 160 -9.69 13.29 19.59
C ILE A 160 -11.06 13.96 19.59
N SER A 161 -11.15 15.27 19.31
CA SER A 161 -12.42 16.01 19.37
C SER A 161 -13.45 15.57 18.33
N TRP A 162 -13.12 14.67 17.44
CA TRP A 162 -13.98 14.05 16.43
C TRP A 162 -15.01 15.03 15.85
N ARG A 163 -14.54 16.20 15.40
CA ARG A 163 -15.41 17.25 14.86
C ARG A 163 -16.10 16.76 13.60
N ARG A 164 -17.32 17.23 13.38
CA ARG A 164 -18.10 16.91 12.17
C ARG A 164 -17.32 17.25 10.91
N PRO A 165 -17.35 16.38 9.89
CA PRO A 165 -16.63 16.61 8.66
C PRO A 165 -17.21 17.82 7.92
N THR A 166 -16.33 18.68 7.42
CA THR A 166 -16.73 19.81 6.58
C THR A 166 -16.78 19.32 5.14
N PRO A 167 -17.95 19.35 4.46
CA PRO A 167 -18.10 18.77 3.12
C PRO A 167 -17.10 19.33 2.10
N SER A 168 -16.81 20.64 2.14
CA SER A 168 -15.87 21.27 1.21
C SER A 168 -14.45 20.72 1.33
N VAL A 169 -13.99 20.37 2.56
CA VAL A 169 -12.67 19.79 2.78
C VAL A 169 -12.63 18.34 2.29
N ILE A 170 -13.67 17.56 2.59
CA ILE A 170 -13.77 16.18 2.10
C ILE A 170 -13.79 16.15 0.57
N THR A 171 -14.63 16.99 -0.06
CA THR A 171 -14.69 17.09 -1.52
C THR A 171 -13.35 17.50 -2.12
N HIS A 172 -12.63 18.42 -1.50
CA HIS A 172 -11.29 18.81 -1.93
C HIS A 172 -10.30 17.63 -1.87
N LEU A 173 -10.29 16.87 -0.76
CA LEU A 173 -9.44 15.67 -0.62
C LEU A 173 -9.82 14.58 -1.63
N VAL A 174 -11.12 14.35 -1.86
CA VAL A 174 -11.61 13.40 -2.87
C VAL A 174 -11.18 13.84 -4.27
N ARG A 175 -11.37 15.12 -4.63
CA ARG A 175 -10.98 15.65 -5.94
C ARG A 175 -9.48 15.49 -6.22
N LEU A 176 -8.64 15.65 -5.21
CA LEU A 176 -7.20 15.40 -5.32
C LEU A 176 -6.88 13.90 -5.35
N GLY A 177 -7.66 13.06 -4.64
CA GLY A 177 -7.42 11.62 -4.48
C GLY A 177 -7.86 10.78 -5.66
N VAL A 178 -8.98 11.15 -6.28
CA VAL A 178 -9.56 10.37 -7.37
C VAL A 178 -8.60 10.19 -8.55
N PRO A 179 -7.94 11.21 -9.08
CA PRO A 179 -6.99 11.02 -10.18
C PRO A 179 -5.86 10.03 -9.86
N ILE A 180 -5.29 10.15 -8.65
CA ILE A 180 -4.22 9.25 -8.19
C ILE A 180 -4.77 7.82 -7.99
N GLY A 181 -5.96 7.69 -7.43
CA GLY A 181 -6.62 6.40 -7.25
C GLY A 181 -6.94 5.73 -8.59
N VAL A 182 -7.41 6.48 -9.58
CA VAL A 182 -7.69 5.98 -10.93
C VAL A 182 -6.38 5.53 -11.61
N SER A 183 -5.31 6.32 -11.52
CA SER A 183 -4.00 5.95 -12.08
C SER A 183 -3.53 4.61 -11.48
N GLN A 184 -3.60 4.47 -10.17
CA GLN A 184 -3.20 3.26 -9.47
C GLN A 184 -4.09 2.06 -9.83
N LEU A 185 -5.40 2.29 -10.01
CA LEU A 185 -6.34 1.27 -10.45
C LEU A 185 -6.00 0.80 -11.88
N CYS A 186 -5.74 1.72 -12.81
CA CYS A 186 -5.35 1.39 -14.18
C CYS A 186 -4.05 0.57 -14.21
N GLU A 187 -3.07 0.92 -13.39
CA GLU A 187 -1.82 0.17 -13.27
C GLU A 187 -2.07 -1.28 -12.83
N VAL A 188 -2.80 -1.48 -11.72
CA VAL A 188 -3.14 -2.82 -11.24
C VAL A 188 -3.96 -3.61 -12.26
N MET A 189 -4.93 -2.97 -12.91
CA MET A 189 -5.75 -3.60 -13.96
C MET A 189 -4.91 -4.01 -15.18
N LEU A 190 -3.89 -3.24 -15.54
CA LEU A 190 -2.97 -3.60 -16.63
C LEU A 190 -2.23 -4.91 -16.33
N PHE A 191 -1.69 -5.06 -15.12
CA PHE A 191 -1.01 -6.31 -14.71
C PHE A 191 -1.97 -7.50 -14.66
N CYS A 192 -3.18 -7.30 -14.15
CA CYS A 192 -4.20 -8.36 -14.14
C CYS A 192 -4.64 -8.74 -15.56
N ALA A 193 -4.85 -7.76 -16.44
CA ALA A 193 -5.21 -8.00 -17.82
C ALA A 193 -4.11 -8.74 -18.59
N ALA A 194 -2.85 -8.38 -18.38
CA ALA A 194 -1.72 -9.10 -18.98
C ALA A 194 -1.72 -10.59 -18.59
N ALA A 195 -1.96 -10.91 -17.33
CA ALA A 195 -2.06 -12.30 -16.87
C ALA A 195 -3.22 -13.06 -17.54
N LEU A 196 -4.37 -12.40 -17.75
CA LEU A 196 -5.52 -12.99 -18.43
C LEU A 196 -5.25 -13.24 -19.92
N VAL A 197 -4.56 -12.32 -20.59
CA VAL A 197 -4.18 -12.47 -22.02
C VAL A 197 -3.14 -13.59 -22.19
N LEU A 198 -2.29 -13.82 -21.20
CA LEU A 198 -1.29 -14.88 -21.22
C LEU A 198 -1.85 -16.26 -20.88
N ALA A 199 -3.00 -16.33 -20.20
CA ALA A 199 -3.61 -17.59 -19.77
C ALA A 199 -3.81 -18.63 -20.90
N PRO A 200 -4.28 -18.27 -22.11
CA PRO A 200 -4.41 -19.23 -23.23
C PRO A 200 -3.08 -19.74 -23.79
N LEU A 201 -1.96 -19.06 -23.52
CA LEU A 201 -0.64 -19.43 -24.04
C LEU A 201 0.02 -20.58 -23.26
N GLY A 202 -0.57 -20.96 -22.13
CA GLY A 202 -0.15 -22.10 -21.31
C GLY A 202 0.47 -21.72 -19.97
N GLU A 203 0.62 -22.74 -19.12
CA GLU A 203 1.06 -22.57 -17.72
C GLU A 203 2.44 -21.96 -17.59
N THR A 204 3.38 -22.30 -18.49
CA THR A 204 4.75 -21.78 -18.48
C THR A 204 4.81 -20.27 -18.63
N GLN A 205 4.02 -19.69 -19.54
CA GLN A 205 3.96 -18.25 -19.79
C GLN A 205 3.36 -17.51 -18.61
N VAL A 206 2.29 -18.05 -18.04
CA VAL A 206 1.64 -17.49 -16.87
C VAL A 206 2.58 -17.54 -15.65
N ALA A 207 3.24 -18.66 -15.41
CA ALA A 207 4.21 -18.82 -14.32
C ALA A 207 5.39 -17.85 -14.48
N SER A 208 5.95 -17.74 -15.68
CA SER A 208 7.05 -16.82 -15.99
C SER A 208 6.66 -15.35 -15.76
N HIS A 209 5.45 -14.97 -16.18
CA HIS A 209 4.91 -13.62 -15.95
C HIS A 209 4.67 -13.34 -14.47
N GLN A 210 4.16 -14.31 -13.71
CA GLN A 210 3.96 -14.20 -12.27
C GLN A 210 5.28 -13.99 -11.52
N ILE A 211 6.34 -14.73 -11.88
CA ILE A 211 7.68 -14.58 -11.29
C ILE A 211 8.22 -13.17 -11.61
N ALA A 212 8.17 -12.75 -12.88
CA ALA A 212 8.63 -11.43 -13.28
C ALA A 212 7.84 -10.31 -12.61
N GLY A 213 6.51 -10.45 -12.49
CA GLY A 213 5.64 -9.49 -11.81
C GLY A 213 5.91 -9.41 -10.30
N ASN A 214 6.19 -10.53 -9.64
CA ASN A 214 6.50 -10.58 -8.21
C ASN A 214 7.84 -9.88 -7.92
N VAL A 215 8.90 -10.22 -8.63
CA VAL A 215 10.23 -9.59 -8.47
C VAL A 215 10.17 -8.12 -8.86
N GLY A 216 9.52 -7.80 -10.00
CA GLY A 216 9.33 -6.41 -10.44
C GLY A 216 8.59 -5.57 -9.41
N GLY A 217 7.51 -6.10 -8.83
CA GLY A 217 6.75 -5.43 -7.78
C GLY A 217 7.56 -5.17 -6.50
N LEU A 218 8.40 -6.13 -6.07
CA LEU A 218 9.29 -5.95 -4.92
C LEU A 218 10.29 -4.82 -5.16
N VAL A 219 10.92 -4.82 -6.32
CA VAL A 219 11.94 -3.82 -6.67
C VAL A 219 11.31 -2.44 -6.88
N PHE A 220 10.10 -2.37 -7.46
CA PHE A 220 9.34 -1.12 -7.63
C PHE A 220 9.01 -0.41 -6.32
N MET A 221 8.92 -1.13 -5.20
CA MET A 221 8.69 -0.51 -3.88
C MET A 221 9.80 0.49 -3.48
N LEU A 222 11.02 0.33 -4.00
CA LEU A 222 12.14 1.24 -3.70
C LEU A 222 11.94 2.64 -4.34
N PRO A 223 11.79 2.78 -5.67
CA PRO A 223 11.51 4.08 -6.28
C PRO A 223 10.19 4.68 -5.81
N LEU A 224 9.15 3.88 -5.62
CA LEU A 224 7.87 4.33 -5.09
C LEU A 224 8.02 4.98 -3.70
N SER A 225 8.81 4.39 -2.80
CA SER A 225 9.03 4.96 -1.45
C SER A 225 9.76 6.31 -1.50
N VAL A 226 10.73 6.46 -2.40
CA VAL A 226 11.41 7.73 -2.63
C VAL A 226 10.47 8.77 -3.23
N GLY A 227 9.62 8.39 -4.19
CA GLY A 227 8.60 9.26 -4.80
C GLY A 227 7.61 9.79 -3.75
N LEU A 228 7.15 8.95 -2.84
CA LEU A 228 6.29 9.35 -1.71
C LEU A 228 7.01 10.33 -0.78
N ALA A 229 8.25 10.06 -0.42
CA ALA A 229 9.06 10.96 0.42
C ALA A 229 9.33 12.31 -0.28
N ALA A 230 9.62 12.27 -1.59
CA ALA A 230 9.79 13.46 -2.42
C ALA A 230 8.54 14.34 -2.44
N SER A 231 7.37 13.74 -2.64
CA SER A 231 6.09 14.47 -2.68
C SER A 231 5.82 15.25 -1.38
N ILE A 232 6.13 14.66 -0.23
CA ILE A 232 6.01 15.28 1.09
C ILE A 232 7.01 16.44 1.24
N ARG A 233 8.25 16.23 0.82
CA ARG A 233 9.31 17.22 0.94
C ARG A 233 9.09 18.42 0.05
N VAL A 234 8.71 18.18 -1.20
CA VAL A 234 8.31 19.22 -2.17
C VAL A 234 7.12 20.02 -1.65
N ALA A 235 6.08 19.35 -1.13
CA ALA A 235 4.91 20.02 -0.58
C ALA A 235 5.27 20.91 0.63
N TYR A 236 6.21 20.49 1.47
CA TYR A 236 6.69 21.29 2.60
C TYR A 236 7.40 22.57 2.16
N HIS A 237 8.38 22.48 1.24
CA HIS A 237 9.10 23.65 0.72
C HIS A 237 8.18 24.58 -0.07
N HIS A 238 7.25 24.01 -0.86
CA HIS A 238 6.23 24.79 -1.54
C HIS A 238 5.34 25.57 -0.56
N GLY A 239 4.96 24.96 0.57
CA GLY A 239 4.22 25.62 1.63
C GLY A 239 4.98 26.82 2.25
N ARG A 240 6.30 26.77 2.29
CA ARG A 240 7.17 27.85 2.76
C ARG A 240 7.45 28.94 1.72
N ASN A 241 6.95 28.79 0.50
CA ASN A 241 7.34 29.61 -0.66
C ASN A 241 8.84 29.56 -0.95
N ASP A 242 9.51 28.46 -0.57
CA ASP A 242 10.94 28.24 -0.78
C ASP A 242 11.15 27.52 -2.12
N LEU A 243 11.29 28.31 -3.19
CA LEU A 243 11.50 27.77 -4.55
C LEU A 243 12.85 27.04 -4.67
N ALA A 244 13.89 27.53 -4.01
CA ALA A 244 15.23 26.90 -4.04
C ALA A 244 15.19 25.51 -3.36
N GLY A 245 14.58 25.41 -2.18
CA GLY A 245 14.36 24.16 -1.47
C GLY A 245 13.46 23.19 -2.25
N THR A 246 12.42 23.70 -2.90
CA THR A 246 11.54 22.89 -3.77
C THR A 246 12.33 22.27 -4.92
N ARG A 247 13.12 23.08 -5.66
CA ARG A 247 13.96 22.61 -6.76
C ARG A 247 15.02 21.62 -6.30
N SER A 248 15.68 21.90 -5.18
CA SER A 248 16.67 20.98 -4.60
C SER A 248 16.04 19.66 -4.18
N ALA A 249 14.85 19.68 -3.58
CA ALA A 249 14.14 18.45 -3.22
C ALA A 249 13.77 17.59 -4.44
N ILE A 250 13.30 18.23 -5.53
CA ILE A 250 12.99 17.54 -6.78
C ILE A 250 14.26 16.91 -7.37
N LEU A 251 15.31 17.70 -7.55
CA LEU A 251 16.56 17.24 -8.18
C LEU A 251 17.21 16.10 -7.38
N SER A 252 17.31 16.25 -6.04
CA SER A 252 17.89 15.21 -5.18
C SER A 252 17.09 13.92 -5.22
N SER A 253 15.77 14.00 -5.25
CA SER A 253 14.91 12.82 -5.36
C SER A 253 15.05 12.15 -6.73
N TYR A 254 15.15 12.93 -7.79
CA TYR A 254 15.35 12.41 -9.14
C TYR A 254 16.67 11.65 -9.28
N VAL A 255 17.77 12.26 -8.80
CA VAL A 255 19.10 11.59 -8.80
C VAL A 255 19.05 10.31 -7.97
N LEU A 256 18.41 10.34 -6.80
CA LEU A 256 18.32 9.16 -5.95
C LEU A 256 17.51 8.03 -6.61
N VAL A 257 16.34 8.34 -7.19
CA VAL A 257 15.50 7.35 -7.89
C VAL A 257 16.27 6.78 -9.08
N LEU A 258 16.88 7.63 -9.91
CA LEU A 258 17.66 7.18 -11.06
C LEU A 258 18.82 6.24 -10.65
N THR A 259 19.52 6.60 -9.58
CA THR A 259 20.60 5.75 -9.03
C THR A 259 20.06 4.39 -8.59
N ILE A 260 18.94 4.37 -7.85
CA ILE A 260 18.29 3.12 -7.42
C ILE A 260 17.85 2.29 -8.63
N CYS A 261 17.18 2.91 -9.61
CA CYS A 261 16.72 2.21 -10.81
C CYS A 261 17.88 1.63 -11.63
N LEU A 262 19.00 2.35 -11.76
CA LEU A 262 20.19 1.84 -12.44
C LEU A 262 20.84 0.69 -11.68
N CYS A 263 20.94 0.78 -10.35
CA CYS A 263 21.49 -0.29 -9.52
C CYS A 263 20.58 -1.54 -9.59
N THR A 264 19.26 -1.37 -9.50
CA THR A 264 18.31 -2.50 -9.58
C THR A 264 18.26 -3.12 -10.97
N PHE A 265 18.31 -2.31 -12.03
CA PHE A 265 18.42 -2.79 -13.41
C PHE A 265 19.70 -3.61 -13.61
N GLY A 266 20.86 -3.09 -13.18
CA GLY A 266 22.12 -3.81 -13.25
C GLY A 266 22.11 -5.10 -12.44
N GLY A 267 21.61 -5.06 -11.21
CA GLY A 267 21.49 -6.22 -10.33
C GLY A 267 20.58 -7.30 -10.93
N ILE A 268 19.40 -6.93 -11.40
CA ILE A 268 18.46 -7.88 -12.04
C ILE A 268 19.09 -8.48 -13.31
N THR A 269 19.72 -7.66 -14.14
CA THR A 269 20.32 -8.14 -15.39
C THR A 269 21.46 -9.13 -15.13
N LEU A 270 22.30 -8.87 -14.12
CA LEU A 270 23.43 -9.74 -13.76
C LEU A 270 22.97 -11.05 -13.10
N PHE A 271 21.95 -11.01 -12.24
CA PHE A 271 21.50 -12.14 -11.42
C PHE A 271 20.16 -12.72 -11.88
N ARG A 272 19.69 -12.42 -13.10
CA ARG A 272 18.37 -12.80 -13.60
C ARG A 272 18.06 -14.30 -13.47
N GLU A 273 19.00 -15.15 -13.83
CA GLU A 273 18.82 -16.61 -13.80
C GLU A 273 18.79 -17.13 -12.36
N GLN A 274 19.73 -16.66 -11.52
CA GLN A 274 19.76 -17.02 -10.10
C GLN A 274 18.48 -16.60 -9.36
N ILE A 275 17.95 -15.42 -9.69
CA ILE A 275 16.69 -14.94 -9.11
C ILE A 275 15.52 -15.86 -9.50
N VAL A 276 15.44 -16.27 -10.78
CA VAL A 276 14.36 -17.16 -11.24
C VAL A 276 14.49 -18.56 -10.64
N HIS A 277 15.72 -19.08 -10.51
CA HIS A 277 15.97 -20.38 -9.86
C HIS A 277 15.49 -20.44 -8.41
N LEU A 278 15.39 -19.31 -7.69
CA LEU A 278 14.77 -19.28 -6.35
C LEU A 278 13.27 -19.59 -6.37
N TYR A 279 12.61 -19.46 -7.51
CA TYR A 279 11.17 -19.70 -7.68
C TYR A 279 10.87 -21.02 -8.39
N ASN A 280 11.67 -21.39 -9.39
CA ASN A 280 11.43 -22.58 -10.19
C ASN A 280 12.71 -23.07 -10.88
N ASP A 281 12.89 -24.41 -10.93
CA ASP A 281 14.06 -25.07 -11.52
C ASP A 281 13.85 -25.52 -12.99
N SER A 282 12.66 -25.32 -13.56
CA SER A 282 12.37 -25.66 -14.95
C SER A 282 13.09 -24.74 -15.91
N GLU A 283 14.00 -25.29 -16.74
CA GLU A 283 14.80 -24.53 -17.72
C GLU A 283 13.95 -23.65 -18.65
N LEU A 284 12.77 -24.15 -19.04
CA LEU A 284 11.86 -23.41 -19.92
C LEU A 284 11.27 -22.18 -19.22
N ILE A 285 10.92 -22.28 -17.93
CA ILE A 285 10.45 -21.16 -17.12
C ILE A 285 11.60 -20.20 -16.85
N VAL A 286 12.78 -20.70 -16.52
CA VAL A 286 13.97 -19.88 -16.23
C VAL A 286 14.35 -19.03 -17.46
N SER A 287 14.39 -19.62 -18.64
CA SER A 287 14.73 -18.91 -19.88
C SER A 287 13.71 -17.80 -20.21
N THR A 288 12.41 -18.09 -20.09
CA THR A 288 11.36 -17.13 -20.39
C THR A 288 11.26 -16.03 -19.31
N ALA A 289 11.26 -16.41 -18.04
CA ALA A 289 11.14 -15.46 -16.93
C ALA A 289 12.37 -14.53 -16.83
N SER A 290 13.57 -15.03 -17.13
CA SER A 290 14.78 -14.19 -17.11
C SER A 290 14.75 -13.04 -18.14
N VAL A 291 14.16 -13.27 -19.31
CA VAL A 291 13.95 -12.22 -20.31
C VAL A 291 12.89 -11.22 -19.83
N LEU A 292 11.77 -11.72 -19.29
CA LEU A 292 10.71 -10.87 -18.76
C LEU A 292 11.19 -10.01 -17.58
N LEU A 293 12.09 -10.53 -16.74
CA LEU A 293 12.70 -9.78 -15.64
C LEU A 293 13.54 -8.59 -16.14
N VAL A 294 14.33 -8.78 -17.19
CA VAL A 294 15.10 -7.67 -17.78
C VAL A 294 14.16 -6.61 -18.36
N LEU A 295 13.08 -7.02 -19.04
CA LEU A 295 12.08 -6.08 -19.55
C LEU A 295 11.38 -5.33 -18.42
N ALA A 296 11.00 -6.03 -17.34
CA ALA A 296 10.40 -5.42 -16.16
C ALA A 296 11.36 -4.42 -15.48
N ALA A 297 12.64 -4.75 -15.39
CA ALA A 297 13.66 -3.85 -14.86
C ALA A 297 13.90 -2.62 -15.75
N ALA A 298 13.88 -2.79 -17.08
CA ALA A 298 13.98 -1.68 -18.03
C ALA A 298 12.78 -0.74 -17.97
N TYR A 299 11.58 -1.29 -17.77
CA TYR A 299 10.34 -0.51 -17.61
C TYR A 299 10.37 0.43 -16.40
N GLN A 300 11.08 0.08 -15.34
CA GLN A 300 11.22 0.92 -14.15
C GLN A 300 12.02 2.22 -14.37
N LEU A 301 12.81 2.31 -15.44
CA LEU A 301 13.62 3.50 -15.72
C LEU A 301 12.78 4.73 -16.14
N PRO A 302 11.77 4.60 -17.02
CA PRO A 302 10.91 5.73 -17.40
C PRO A 302 9.78 6.02 -16.40
N ASP A 303 9.44 5.10 -15.51
CA ASP A 303 8.32 5.20 -14.56
C ASP A 303 8.70 5.99 -13.29
#